data_02929105b6d6aca6bec50572cadd55c5
#
_entry.id   02929105b6d6aca6bec50572cadd55c5
#
_cell.length_a   1.000
_cell.length_b   1.000
_cell.length_c   1.000
_cell.angle_alpha   90.00
_cell.angle_beta   90.00
_cell.angle_gamma   90.00
#
_symmetry.space_group_name_H-M   'P 1'
#
loop_
_entity.id
_entity.type
_entity.pdbx_description
1 polymer ?
#
loop_
_entity_poly.entity_id
_entity_poly.type
_entity_poly.pdbx_seq_one_letter_code
_entity_poly.pdbx_strand_id
1 'polypeptide(L)'
;MKSPKKSIHTFQVIIEQDEAGWYVAECPALKACYTQGKTYEEAIANIKDVIAMCLEELKANGQPVPEQPEIISVRRVEVTV
;
A
#
# COMPACT_ATOMS: atom_id res chain seq x y z
N MET A 1 23.98 -25.62 0.68
CA MET A 1 22.56 -25.29 0.79
C MET A 1 22.34 -23.81 0.61
N LYS A 2 21.37 -23.44 -0.19
CA LYS A 2 21.10 -22.04 -0.46
C LYS A 2 19.98 -21.55 0.44
N SER A 3 20.17 -20.36 1.03
CA SER A 3 19.08 -19.67 1.68
C SER A 3 18.07 -19.19 0.64
N PRO A 4 16.78 -19.22 0.95
CA PRO A 4 15.80 -18.67 0.01
C PRO A 4 16.08 -17.18 -0.16
N LYS A 5 16.09 -16.73 -1.39
CA LYS A 5 16.23 -15.31 -1.69
C LYS A 5 14.92 -14.62 -1.40
N LYS A 6 14.98 -13.57 -0.63
CA LYS A 6 13.83 -12.68 -0.48
C LYS A 6 13.79 -11.74 -1.67
N SER A 7 12.62 -11.64 -2.26
CA SER A 7 12.39 -10.70 -3.34
C SER A 7 12.03 -9.33 -2.74
N ILE A 8 12.54 -8.29 -3.37
CA ILE A 8 12.17 -6.92 -3.01
C ILE A 8 11.06 -6.49 -3.96
N HIS A 9 9.95 -6.04 -3.38
CA HIS A 9 8.82 -5.53 -4.13
C HIS A 9 8.63 -4.08 -3.79
N THR A 10 8.31 -3.28 -4.80
CA THR A 10 8.02 -1.86 -4.62
C THR A 10 6.57 -1.60 -4.97
N PHE A 11 5.85 -0.98 -4.06
CA PHE A 11 4.44 -0.62 -4.27
C PHE A 11 4.25 0.84 -4.00
N GLN A 12 3.35 1.44 -4.76
CA GLN A 12 2.92 2.79 -4.49
C GLN A 12 1.82 2.75 -3.43
N VAL A 13 1.91 3.66 -2.49
CA VAL A 13 0.96 3.79 -1.40
C VAL A 13 0.40 5.20 -1.43
N ILE A 14 -0.91 5.31 -1.29
CA ILE A 14 -1.59 6.59 -1.20
C ILE A 14 -1.89 6.85 0.27
N ILE A 15 -1.53 8.03 0.76
CA ILE A 15 -1.79 8.40 2.15
C ILE A 15 -2.65 9.65 2.18
N GLU A 16 -3.75 9.55 2.90
CA GLU A 16 -4.69 10.65 3.10
C GLU A 16 -4.87 10.89 4.59
N GLN A 17 -5.29 12.08 4.95
CA GLN A 17 -5.64 12.37 6.33
C GLN A 17 -7.16 12.58 6.39
N ASP A 18 -7.82 11.85 7.29
CA ASP A 18 -9.26 11.96 7.44
C ASP A 18 -9.65 13.15 8.34
N GLU A 19 -10.94 13.38 8.48
CA GLU A 19 -11.46 14.51 9.25
C GLU A 19 -11.07 14.45 10.73
N ALA A 20 -10.87 13.26 11.26
CA ALA A 20 -10.47 13.08 12.66
C ALA A 20 -8.95 13.22 12.85
N GLY A 21 -8.21 13.43 11.77
CA GLY A 21 -6.76 13.58 11.82
C GLY A 21 -5.98 12.29 11.69
N TRP A 22 -6.63 11.17 11.46
CA TRP A 22 -5.94 9.90 11.20
C TRP A 22 -5.36 9.88 9.80
N TYR A 23 -4.18 9.30 9.69
CA TYR A 23 -3.56 9.06 8.38
C TYR A 23 -3.98 7.69 7.90
N VAL A 24 -4.59 7.66 6.72
CA VAL A 24 -5.08 6.43 6.10
C VAL A 24 -4.17 6.10 4.93
N ALA A 25 -3.62 4.91 4.93
CA ALA A 25 -2.72 4.44 3.88
C ALA A 25 -3.38 3.31 3.11
N GLU A 26 -3.23 3.34 1.80
CA GLU A 26 -3.79 2.33 0.91
C GLU A 26 -2.76 1.94 -0.13
N CYS A 27 -2.69 0.64 -0.44
CA CYS A 27 -1.90 0.12 -1.55
C CYS A 27 -2.85 -0.31 -2.65
N PRO A 28 -3.05 0.51 -3.69
CA PRO A 28 -4.03 0.20 -4.75
C PRO A 28 -3.76 -1.08 -5.52
N ALA A 29 -2.50 -1.52 -5.60
CA ALA A 29 -2.14 -2.74 -6.30
C ALA A 29 -2.73 -3.98 -5.67
N LEU A 30 -2.98 -3.95 -4.37
CA LEU A 30 -3.40 -5.11 -3.62
C LEU A 30 -4.83 -4.93 -3.12
N LYS A 31 -5.60 -6.01 -3.22
CA LYS A 31 -7.00 -5.97 -2.83
C LYS A 31 -7.13 -5.85 -1.32
N ALA A 32 -7.98 -4.94 -0.86
CA ALA A 32 -8.25 -4.72 0.56
C ALA A 32 -6.99 -4.44 1.38
N CYS A 33 -6.01 -3.78 0.79
CA CYS A 33 -4.75 -3.47 1.44
C CYS A 33 -4.74 -2.01 1.89
N TYR A 34 -5.21 -1.77 3.10
CA TYR A 34 -5.25 -0.42 3.67
C TYR A 34 -5.14 -0.50 5.18
N THR A 35 -4.74 0.61 5.78
CA THR A 35 -4.59 0.73 7.22
C THR A 35 -4.62 2.21 7.61
N GLN A 36 -4.42 2.47 8.89
CA GLN A 36 -4.35 3.84 9.37
C GLN A 36 -3.33 3.95 10.49
N GLY A 37 -2.96 5.18 10.80
CA GLY A 37 -2.06 5.49 11.90
C GLY A 37 -2.33 6.89 12.43
N LYS A 38 -1.89 7.16 13.64
CA LYS A 38 -2.06 8.47 14.27
C LYS A 38 -1.08 9.49 13.69
N THR A 39 0.03 9.02 13.14
CA THR A 39 1.03 9.86 12.48
C THR A 39 1.29 9.32 11.08
N TYR A 40 1.90 10.16 10.25
CA TYR A 40 2.31 9.74 8.91
C TYR A 40 3.23 8.52 8.98
N GLU A 41 4.24 8.58 9.83
CA GLU A 41 5.22 7.50 9.99
C GLU A 41 4.59 6.21 10.48
N GLU A 42 3.61 6.32 11.37
CA GLU A 42 2.87 5.14 11.85
C GLU A 42 2.07 4.51 10.72
N ALA A 43 1.40 5.31 9.90
CA ALA A 43 0.64 4.81 8.76
C ALA A 43 1.57 4.09 7.77
N ILE A 44 2.76 4.62 7.51
CA ILE A 44 3.74 4.00 6.63
C ILE A 44 4.18 2.64 7.21
N ALA A 45 4.53 2.62 8.49
CA ALA A 45 4.95 1.37 9.13
C ALA A 45 3.84 0.32 9.09
N ASN A 46 2.61 0.75 9.36
CA ASN A 46 1.47 -0.16 9.37
C ASN A 46 1.16 -0.70 7.98
N ILE A 47 1.21 0.14 6.94
CA ILE A 47 0.91 -0.34 5.58
C ILE A 47 1.98 -1.32 5.08
N LYS A 48 3.23 -1.14 5.48
CA LYS A 48 4.28 -2.10 5.14
C LYS A 48 3.94 -3.50 5.68
N ASP A 49 3.47 -3.56 6.92
CA ASP A 49 3.07 -4.82 7.53
C ASP A 49 1.87 -5.45 6.81
N VAL A 50 0.88 -4.64 6.46
CA VAL A 50 -0.30 -5.13 5.74
C VAL A 50 0.09 -5.64 4.35
N ILE A 51 0.94 -4.91 3.64
CA ILE A 51 1.44 -5.36 2.32
C ILE A 51 2.15 -6.70 2.47
N ALA A 52 3.01 -6.84 3.46
CA ALA A 52 3.73 -8.09 3.68
C ALA A 52 2.77 -9.26 3.90
N MET A 53 1.73 -9.04 4.70
CA MET A 53 0.71 -10.06 4.93
C MET A 53 -0.04 -10.42 3.66
N CYS A 54 -0.40 -9.43 2.85
CA CYS A 54 -1.08 -9.66 1.58
C CYS A 54 -0.20 -10.46 0.62
N LEU A 55 1.09 -10.16 0.56
CA LEU A 55 2.02 -10.87 -0.30
C LEU A 55 2.21 -12.33 0.15
N GLU A 56 2.30 -12.54 1.45
CA GLU A 56 2.40 -13.89 2.00
C GLU A 56 1.17 -14.72 1.66
N GLU A 57 -0.01 -14.13 1.73
CA GLU A 57 -1.25 -14.81 1.38
C GLU A 57 -1.30 -15.16 -0.10
N LEU A 58 -0.92 -14.23 -0.97
CA LEU A 58 -0.86 -14.48 -2.40
C LEU A 58 0.10 -15.64 -2.69
N LYS A 59 1.27 -15.64 -2.07
CA LYS A 59 2.25 -16.70 -2.23
C LYS A 59 1.71 -18.04 -1.76
N ALA A 60 1.05 -18.07 -0.61
CA ALA A 60 0.48 -19.29 -0.06
C ALA A 60 -0.59 -19.87 -0.99
N ASN A 61 -1.32 -19.02 -1.71
CA ASN A 61 -2.36 -19.44 -2.64
C ASN A 61 -1.87 -19.66 -4.06
N GLY A 62 -0.56 -19.57 -4.28
CA GLY A 62 0.03 -19.74 -5.60
C GLY A 62 -0.34 -18.66 -6.60
N GLN A 63 -0.73 -17.49 -6.10
CA GLN A 63 -1.15 -16.37 -6.96
C GLN A 63 0.01 -15.42 -7.21
N PRO A 64 0.11 -14.87 -8.43
CA PRO A 64 1.16 -13.90 -8.72
C PRO A 64 0.89 -12.56 -8.05
N VAL A 65 1.94 -11.78 -7.86
CA VAL A 65 1.83 -10.41 -7.40
C VAL A 65 1.16 -9.58 -8.50
N PRO A 66 0.06 -8.87 -8.19
CA PRO A 66 -0.62 -8.08 -9.21
C PRO A 66 0.22 -6.94 -9.73
N GLU A 67 0.05 -6.63 -11.01
CA GLU A 67 0.59 -5.43 -11.61
C GLU A 67 -0.50 -4.37 -11.64
N GLN A 68 -0.08 -3.11 -11.57
CA GLN A 68 -1.01 -2.00 -11.67
C GLN A 68 -0.36 -0.87 -12.47
N PRO A 69 -1.18 0.02 -13.03
CA PRO A 69 -0.65 1.22 -13.65
C PRO A 69 0.11 2.06 -12.62
N GLU A 70 1.18 2.69 -13.07
CA GLU A 70 1.96 3.56 -12.21
C GLU A 70 1.19 4.85 -11.95
N ILE A 71 1.14 5.27 -10.70
CA ILE A 71 0.57 6.56 -10.33
C ILE A 71 1.61 7.63 -10.63
N ILE A 72 1.28 8.51 -11.56
CA ILE A 72 2.20 9.58 -11.96
C ILE A 72 2.11 10.78 -11.01
N SER A 73 0.90 11.16 -10.65
CA SER A 73 0.73 12.30 -9.73
C SER A 73 -0.65 12.28 -9.10
N VAL A 74 -0.76 13.01 -8.01
CA VAL A 74 -2.03 13.35 -7.40
C VAL A 74 -2.11 14.87 -7.40
N ARG A 75 -3.17 15.42 -7.99
CA ARG A 75 -3.27 16.87 -8.19
C ARG A 75 -4.62 17.39 -7.71
N ARG A 76 -4.57 18.63 -7.27
CA ARG A 76 -5.80 19.38 -7.02
C ARG A 76 -6.17 20.09 -8.31
N VAL A 77 -7.45 20.01 -8.66
CA VAL A 77 -7.98 20.67 -9.86
C VAL A 77 -9.16 21.53 -9.42
N GLU A 78 -9.13 22.79 -9.81
CA GLU A 78 -10.26 23.69 -9.53
C GLU A 78 -11.28 23.56 -10.64
N VAL A 79 -12.54 23.50 -10.24
CA VAL A 79 -13.66 23.39 -11.17
C VAL A 79 -14.72 24.41 -10.73
N THR A 80 -15.17 25.20 -11.68
CA THR A 80 -16.26 26.15 -11.46
C THR A 80 -17.54 25.57 -12.06
N VAL A 81 -18.60 25.54 -11.27
CA VAL A 81 -19.88 24.99 -11.70
C VAL A 81 -20.95 26.05 -11.64
#